data_cc5ad189f958310b1a48f3eae12ebd86
#
_entry.id   cc5ad189f958310b1a48f3eae12ebd86
#
_cell.length_a   1.000
_cell.length_b   1.000
_cell.length_c   1.000
_cell.angle_alpha   90.00
_cell.angle_beta   90.00
_cell.angle_gamma   90.00
#
_symmetry.space_group_name_H-M   'P 1'
#
loop_
_entity.id
_entity.type
_entity.pdbx_description
1 polymer ?
#
loop_
_entity_poly.entity_id
_entity_poly.type
_entity_poly.pdbx_seq_one_letter_code
_entity_poly.pdbx_strand_id
1 'polypeptide(L)'
;MRKLFFMCLAVLMAIPLLLTQAKAANLEDARWVTRTDAPVPYVRMVMDLSAPVKASASISKDGKTTTVTLKNTKLKTAKENITMDSSIASSAKLSEDGRDVKVTIKTPSSIDTSDVKVFSLKKDTVNKKPYRIVVDVQKKGVTPKPAYYGKRPSPSAHPAKNVPAGSGKYSSSGGLAGKTITIDPGHGGSDSGAIGPHGLQEKNVTLPISKYLKSALESRGAKVVMTRTTDVDVYGPNASGVEELGARVNIANRNNSDVLVSVHINAFTNPSVGGIATYYYSKSGNDARLAQKVQTQIANTPGFNGDRGIQEGNLYVLRHSNMPAILVELGFISNPNEERALQSAQTQEDFANRIAIGIANYFGG
;
A
#
# COMPACT_ATOMS: atom_id res chain seq x y z
N MET A 1 48.03 24.28 70.95
CA MET A 1 47.23 24.52 69.72
C MET A 1 46.94 23.18 69.10
N ARG A 2 45.73 22.69 69.32
CA ARG A 2 45.27 21.38 68.84
C ARG A 2 44.61 21.58 67.45
N LYS A 3 45.15 20.96 66.42
CA LYS A 3 44.53 20.89 65.09
C LYS A 3 43.50 19.76 65.08
N LEU A 4 42.25 20.09 64.88
CA LEU A 4 41.13 19.18 64.71
C LEU A 4 41.09 18.77 63.24
N PHE A 5 41.30 17.46 62.95
CA PHE A 5 41.11 16.88 61.64
C PHE A 5 39.65 16.43 61.52
N PHE A 6 38.88 17.09 60.61
CA PHE A 6 37.55 16.59 60.20
C PHE A 6 37.73 15.57 59.08
N MET A 7 37.40 14.32 59.38
CA MET A 7 37.35 13.26 58.39
C MET A 7 35.91 13.18 57.86
N CYS A 8 35.70 13.69 56.61
CA CYS A 8 34.43 13.53 55.90
C CYS A 8 34.33 12.11 55.40
N LEU A 9 33.45 11.31 55.98
CA LEU A 9 33.09 9.98 55.50
C LEU A 9 32.03 10.14 54.38
N ALA A 10 32.46 10.02 53.11
CA ALA A 10 31.53 10.00 51.98
C ALA A 10 30.90 8.58 51.88
N VAL A 11 29.64 8.49 52.30
CA VAL A 11 28.83 7.28 52.07
C VAL A 11 28.36 7.29 50.62
N LEU A 12 29.03 6.53 49.75
CA LEU A 12 28.53 6.21 48.43
C LEU A 12 27.33 5.28 48.56
N MET A 13 26.11 5.82 48.50
CA MET A 13 24.92 5.00 48.25
C MET A 13 24.97 4.49 46.79
N ALA A 14 25.32 3.23 46.63
CA ALA A 14 25.13 2.51 45.38
C ALA A 14 23.64 2.30 45.19
N ILE A 15 22.98 3.14 44.39
CA ILE A 15 21.63 2.90 43.92
C ILE A 15 21.72 1.71 42.95
N PRO A 16 21.09 0.57 43.24
CA PRO A 16 21.03 -0.51 42.26
C PRO A 16 20.21 0.01 41.07
N LEU A 17 20.90 0.16 39.93
CA LEU A 17 20.24 0.40 38.65
C LEU A 17 19.41 -0.86 38.33
N LEU A 18 18.18 -0.90 38.76
CA LEU A 18 17.20 -1.90 38.33
C LEU A 18 17.00 -1.70 36.83
N LEU A 19 17.82 -2.37 36.05
CA LEU A 19 17.56 -2.62 34.63
C LEU A 19 16.26 -3.41 34.57
N THR A 20 15.12 -2.72 34.42
CA THR A 20 13.87 -3.36 34.10
C THR A 20 14.06 -4.03 32.73
N GLN A 21 14.31 -5.34 32.75
CA GLN A 21 14.34 -6.12 31.51
C GLN A 21 12.97 -5.97 30.84
N ALA A 22 12.95 -5.36 29.67
CA ALA A 22 11.73 -5.24 28.92
C ALA A 22 11.11 -6.63 28.73
N LYS A 23 9.84 -6.77 29.13
CA LYS A 23 9.08 -8.03 29.03
C LYS A 23 9.14 -8.52 27.58
N ALA A 24 9.44 -9.80 27.38
CA ALA A 24 9.47 -10.39 26.05
C ALA A 24 8.10 -10.26 25.39
N ALA A 25 8.10 -9.92 24.10
CA ALA A 25 6.88 -9.99 23.29
C ALA A 25 6.51 -11.44 23.01
N ASN A 26 5.23 -11.69 22.69
CA ASN A 26 4.78 -12.99 22.22
C ASN A 26 4.52 -12.92 20.72
N LEU A 27 4.99 -13.92 19.96
CA LEU A 27 4.50 -14.20 18.62
C LEU A 27 3.24 -15.07 18.76
N GLU A 28 2.09 -14.47 18.50
CA GLU A 28 0.76 -15.04 18.79
C GLU A 28 0.18 -15.79 17.59
N ASP A 29 0.41 -15.31 16.39
CA ASP A 29 -0.02 -15.96 15.13
C ASP A 29 0.94 -15.64 13.99
N ALA A 30 0.99 -16.56 13.01
CA ALA A 30 1.71 -16.38 11.76
C ALA A 30 0.86 -16.91 10.60
N ARG A 31 0.77 -16.13 9.54
CA ARG A 31 -0.03 -16.44 8.34
C ARG A 31 0.67 -15.92 7.09
N TRP A 32 0.26 -16.41 5.95
CA TRP A 32 0.86 -16.03 4.68
C TRP A 32 -0.17 -15.95 3.55
N VAL A 33 0.20 -15.25 2.49
CA VAL A 33 -0.57 -15.13 1.24
C VAL A 33 0.37 -14.91 0.07
N THR A 34 0.04 -15.46 -1.09
CA THR A 34 0.74 -15.15 -2.35
C THR A 34 0.07 -13.96 -3.02
N ARG A 35 0.85 -12.94 -3.34
CA ARG A 35 0.42 -11.74 -4.06
C ARG A 35 0.93 -11.84 -5.50
N THR A 36 0.02 -12.15 -6.42
CA THR A 36 0.31 -12.29 -7.87
C THR A 36 -0.08 -11.06 -8.67
N ASP A 37 -0.77 -10.14 -8.04
CA ASP A 37 -1.24 -8.87 -8.56
C ASP A 37 -0.17 -7.78 -8.57
N ALA A 38 0.93 -7.97 -7.87
CA ALA A 38 2.08 -7.07 -7.90
C ALA A 38 2.92 -7.22 -9.19
N PRO A 39 3.66 -6.17 -9.61
CA PRO A 39 4.58 -6.22 -10.77
C PRO A 39 5.56 -7.39 -10.71
N VAL A 40 6.06 -7.68 -9.51
CA VAL A 40 6.79 -8.91 -9.19
C VAL A 40 5.96 -9.66 -8.17
N PRO A 41 5.47 -10.86 -8.47
CA PRO A 41 4.75 -11.67 -7.50
C PRO A 41 5.59 -11.93 -6.25
N TYR A 42 4.95 -11.92 -5.08
CA TYR A 42 5.63 -12.19 -3.82
C TYR A 42 4.75 -13.00 -2.85
N VAL A 43 5.39 -13.66 -1.92
CA VAL A 43 4.73 -14.21 -0.74
C VAL A 43 4.86 -13.21 0.39
N ARG A 44 3.74 -12.86 1.00
CA ARG A 44 3.67 -12.06 2.22
C ARG A 44 3.42 -12.96 3.41
N MET A 45 4.31 -12.91 4.39
CA MET A 45 4.09 -13.53 5.70
C MET A 45 3.83 -12.42 6.73
N VAL A 46 2.80 -12.58 7.52
CA VAL A 46 2.40 -11.65 8.58
C VAL A 46 2.48 -12.36 9.92
N MET A 47 3.17 -11.76 10.86
CA MET A 47 3.38 -12.28 12.22
C MET A 47 2.76 -11.32 13.23
N ASP A 48 1.79 -11.79 13.99
CA ASP A 48 1.08 -11.01 15.01
C ASP A 48 1.83 -11.09 16.34
N LEU A 49 1.99 -9.93 16.99
CA LEU A 49 2.83 -9.75 18.17
C LEU A 49 2.10 -9.01 19.28
N SER A 50 2.30 -9.43 20.54
CA SER A 50 1.74 -8.77 21.71
C SER A 50 2.33 -7.37 21.98
N ALA A 51 3.55 -7.10 21.49
CA ALA A 51 4.26 -5.83 21.66
C ALA A 51 5.17 -5.57 20.45
N PRO A 52 5.63 -4.30 20.24
CA PRO A 52 6.57 -4.00 19.17
C PRO A 52 7.93 -4.70 19.41
N VAL A 53 8.50 -5.24 18.32
CA VAL A 53 9.82 -5.92 18.35
C VAL A 53 10.72 -5.37 17.26
N LYS A 54 12.03 -5.51 17.44
CA LYS A 54 13.02 -5.34 16.38
C LYS A 54 13.10 -6.63 15.58
N ALA A 55 13.04 -6.51 14.25
CA ALA A 55 13.21 -7.62 13.34
C ALA A 55 14.38 -7.37 12.39
N SER A 56 15.08 -8.43 12.03
CA SER A 56 16.15 -8.42 11.02
C SER A 56 16.03 -9.67 10.15
N ALA A 57 16.44 -9.56 8.88
CA ALA A 57 16.47 -10.71 7.98
C ALA A 57 17.91 -11.01 7.53
N SER A 58 18.19 -12.28 7.31
CA SER A 58 19.40 -12.78 6.67
C SER A 58 19.06 -13.88 5.68
N ILE A 59 19.89 -14.03 4.65
CA ILE A 59 19.72 -15.06 3.62
C ILE A 59 20.91 -16.01 3.68
N SER A 60 20.65 -17.30 3.54
CA SER A 60 21.67 -18.34 3.48
C SER A 60 22.58 -18.16 2.25
N LYS A 61 23.80 -18.72 2.31
CA LYS A 61 24.78 -18.61 1.21
C LYS A 61 24.28 -19.17 -0.11
N ASP A 62 23.42 -20.18 -0.09
CA ASP A 62 22.78 -20.75 -1.28
C ASP A 62 21.56 -19.94 -1.78
N GLY A 63 21.17 -18.90 -1.06
CA GLY A 63 20.04 -18.03 -1.37
C GLY A 63 18.67 -18.69 -1.16
N LYS A 64 18.59 -19.92 -0.64
CA LYS A 64 17.32 -20.68 -0.59
C LYS A 64 16.61 -20.61 0.75
N THR A 65 17.18 -19.91 1.71
CA THR A 65 16.61 -19.79 3.06
C THR A 65 16.71 -18.35 3.54
N THR A 66 15.57 -17.74 3.86
CA THR A 66 15.50 -16.46 4.55
C THR A 66 15.20 -16.70 6.01
N THR A 67 16.05 -16.20 6.89
CA THR A 67 15.83 -16.24 8.35
C THR A 67 15.49 -14.85 8.85
N VAL A 68 14.30 -14.70 9.41
CA VAL A 68 13.85 -13.47 10.09
C VAL A 68 13.98 -13.69 11.59
N THR A 69 14.74 -12.83 12.26
CA THR A 69 14.94 -12.90 13.72
C THR A 69 14.11 -11.81 14.39
N LEU A 70 13.20 -12.22 15.28
CA LEU A 70 12.38 -11.36 16.13
C LEU A 70 13.03 -11.26 17.51
N LYS A 71 13.59 -10.10 17.86
CA LYS A 71 14.34 -9.90 19.10
C LYS A 71 13.46 -9.90 20.33
N ASN A 72 13.93 -10.50 21.42
CA ASN A 72 13.26 -10.59 22.73
C ASN A 72 11.77 -11.03 22.58
N THR A 73 11.57 -12.13 21.89
CA THR A 73 10.22 -12.65 21.52
C THR A 73 10.13 -14.11 21.93
N LYS A 74 8.97 -14.51 22.44
CA LYS A 74 8.61 -15.92 22.75
C LYS A 74 7.61 -16.45 21.74
N LEU A 75 7.73 -17.72 21.40
CA LEU A 75 6.79 -18.40 20.51
C LEU A 75 5.56 -18.84 21.31
N LYS A 76 4.37 -18.34 20.94
CA LYS A 76 3.11 -18.69 21.59
C LYS A 76 2.09 -19.27 20.62
N THR A 77 2.37 -19.22 19.31
CA THR A 77 1.51 -19.89 18.34
C THR A 77 1.79 -21.39 18.28
N ALA A 78 0.75 -22.19 18.06
CA ALA A 78 0.89 -23.62 17.78
C ALA A 78 1.40 -23.92 16.34
N LYS A 79 1.50 -22.89 15.49
CA LYS A 79 1.92 -23.02 14.09
C LYS A 79 3.44 -22.94 13.96
N GLU A 80 4.13 -23.97 14.39
CA GLU A 80 5.60 -24.03 14.27
C GLU A 80 6.07 -24.31 12.85
N ASN A 81 5.31 -25.10 12.10
CA ASN A 81 5.62 -25.44 10.71
C ASN A 81 4.44 -25.04 9.81
N ILE A 82 4.74 -24.23 8.81
CA ILE A 82 3.76 -23.69 7.88
C ILE A 82 4.14 -24.17 6.48
N THR A 83 3.29 -24.98 5.87
CA THR A 83 3.42 -25.34 4.45
C THR A 83 2.88 -24.20 3.62
N MET A 84 3.63 -23.79 2.61
CA MET A 84 3.27 -22.72 1.69
C MET A 84 3.17 -23.34 0.30
N ASP A 85 1.97 -23.33 -0.26
CA ASP A 85 1.74 -23.82 -1.64
C ASP A 85 2.03 -22.69 -2.63
N SER A 86 3.31 -22.38 -2.78
CA SER A 86 3.75 -21.29 -3.65
C SER A 86 5.03 -21.62 -4.37
N SER A 87 5.10 -21.26 -5.65
CA SER A 87 6.34 -21.29 -6.45
C SER A 87 7.39 -20.27 -5.97
N ILE A 88 7.10 -19.47 -4.94
CA ILE A 88 7.94 -18.42 -4.40
C ILE A 88 8.52 -18.84 -3.05
N ALA A 89 7.69 -19.39 -2.16
CA ALA A 89 8.11 -19.92 -0.87
C ALA A 89 7.39 -21.25 -0.61
N SER A 90 8.13 -22.29 -0.21
CA SER A 90 7.59 -23.63 -0.02
C SER A 90 7.17 -23.92 1.42
N SER A 91 7.85 -23.31 2.39
CA SER A 91 7.54 -23.50 3.81
C SER A 91 8.12 -22.40 4.67
N ALA A 92 7.56 -22.23 5.87
CA ALA A 92 8.17 -21.50 6.95
C ALA A 92 8.22 -22.35 8.23
N LYS A 93 9.31 -22.23 8.99
CA LYS A 93 9.47 -22.84 10.31
C LYS A 93 9.70 -21.73 11.33
N LEU A 94 8.95 -21.79 12.42
CA LEU A 94 9.07 -20.90 13.56
C LEU A 94 9.74 -21.67 14.71
N SER A 95 10.77 -21.10 15.33
CA SER A 95 11.48 -21.74 16.43
C SER A 95 12.02 -20.70 17.40
N GLU A 96 12.10 -21.04 18.68
CA GLU A 96 12.81 -20.24 19.67
C GLU A 96 14.32 -20.42 19.52
N ASP A 97 15.08 -19.35 19.72
CA ASP A 97 16.52 -19.31 19.73
C ASP A 97 16.99 -18.39 20.86
N GLY A 98 17.18 -18.95 22.03
CA GLY A 98 17.48 -18.22 23.25
C GLY A 98 16.32 -17.28 23.65
N ARG A 99 16.54 -15.96 23.52
CA ARG A 99 15.53 -14.94 23.81
C ARG A 99 14.77 -14.47 22.58
N ASP A 100 15.11 -14.98 21.42
CA ASP A 100 14.59 -14.55 20.13
C ASP A 100 13.71 -15.63 19.51
N VAL A 101 12.85 -15.26 18.56
CA VAL A 101 12.19 -16.20 17.67
C VAL A 101 12.81 -16.07 16.29
N LYS A 102 13.14 -17.20 15.69
CA LYS A 102 13.58 -17.32 14.30
C LYS A 102 12.44 -17.85 13.44
N VAL A 103 12.20 -17.17 12.33
CA VAL A 103 11.27 -17.56 11.28
C VAL A 103 12.08 -17.85 10.03
N THR A 104 12.17 -19.13 9.68
CA THR A 104 12.97 -19.63 8.57
C THR A 104 12.06 -19.94 7.39
N ILE A 105 12.15 -19.17 6.32
CA ILE A 105 11.34 -19.30 5.10
C ILE A 105 12.19 -19.95 4.03
N LYS A 106 11.73 -21.07 3.47
CA LYS A 106 12.40 -21.78 2.36
C LYS A 106 11.82 -21.36 1.02
N THR A 107 12.70 -21.10 0.07
CA THR A 107 12.35 -20.73 -1.30
C THR A 107 12.85 -21.76 -2.31
N PRO A 108 12.09 -22.12 -3.33
CA PRO A 108 12.50 -23.10 -4.35
C PRO A 108 13.65 -22.55 -5.21
N SER A 109 13.73 -21.24 -5.40
CA SER A 109 14.78 -20.55 -6.15
C SER A 109 15.67 -19.77 -5.22
N SER A 110 16.95 -19.59 -5.60
CA SER A 110 17.87 -18.70 -4.89
C SER A 110 17.42 -17.27 -5.00
N ILE A 111 17.36 -16.55 -3.88
CA ILE A 111 17.03 -15.13 -3.75
C ILE A 111 18.16 -14.37 -3.08
N ASP A 112 18.13 -13.05 -3.14
CA ASP A 112 19.07 -12.17 -2.46
C ASP A 112 18.35 -11.12 -1.57
N THR A 113 19.11 -10.25 -0.91
CA THR A 113 18.55 -9.28 0.03
C THR A 113 17.60 -8.26 -0.61
N SER A 114 17.73 -8.02 -1.90
CA SER A 114 16.82 -7.12 -2.63
C SER A 114 15.44 -7.74 -2.87
N ASP A 115 15.36 -9.09 -2.82
CA ASP A 115 14.11 -9.83 -3.01
C ASP A 115 13.30 -9.96 -1.70
N VAL A 116 13.83 -9.50 -0.56
CA VAL A 116 13.18 -9.63 0.75
C VAL A 116 12.96 -8.26 1.37
N LYS A 117 11.71 -7.99 1.78
CA LYS A 117 11.36 -6.80 2.55
C LYS A 117 10.83 -7.19 3.91
N VAL A 118 11.34 -6.56 4.97
CA VAL A 118 10.84 -6.75 6.34
C VAL A 118 10.45 -5.40 6.91
N PHE A 119 9.23 -5.28 7.40
CA PHE A 119 8.74 -4.04 8.01
C PHE A 119 7.77 -4.32 9.15
N SER A 120 7.54 -3.32 9.99
CA SER A 120 6.65 -3.41 11.14
C SER A 120 5.37 -2.60 10.92
N LEU A 121 4.25 -3.13 11.41
CA LEU A 121 2.99 -2.42 11.51
C LEU A 121 2.64 -2.19 12.97
N LYS A 122 2.24 -0.97 13.32
CA LYS A 122 1.81 -0.61 14.68
C LYS A 122 0.50 -1.30 15.02
N LYS A 123 0.24 -1.44 16.33
CA LYS A 123 -1.07 -1.87 16.83
C LYS A 123 -2.16 -0.93 16.31
N ASP A 124 -3.20 -1.51 15.76
CA ASP A 124 -4.39 -0.79 15.30
C ASP A 124 -5.51 -1.02 16.32
N THR A 125 -5.75 -0.03 17.16
CA THR A 125 -6.76 -0.12 18.22
C THR A 125 -8.18 -0.03 17.68
N VAL A 126 -8.39 0.61 16.53
CA VAL A 126 -9.70 0.75 15.89
C VAL A 126 -10.18 -0.58 15.33
N ASN A 127 -9.28 -1.31 14.64
CA ASN A 127 -9.58 -2.59 14.01
C ASN A 127 -9.15 -3.79 14.86
N LYS A 128 -8.76 -3.56 16.12
CA LYS A 128 -8.30 -4.59 17.07
C LYS A 128 -7.15 -5.45 16.53
N LYS A 129 -6.29 -4.90 15.65
CA LYS A 129 -5.12 -5.63 15.12
C LYS A 129 -3.91 -5.43 16.03
N PRO A 130 -3.15 -6.49 16.34
CA PRO A 130 -1.95 -6.42 17.17
C PRO A 130 -0.80 -5.70 16.45
N TYR A 131 0.34 -5.57 17.10
CA TYR A 131 1.60 -5.27 16.42
C TYR A 131 1.92 -6.39 15.44
N ARG A 132 2.53 -6.06 14.29
CA ARG A 132 2.84 -7.04 13.26
C ARG A 132 4.23 -6.81 12.69
N ILE A 133 4.91 -7.91 12.41
CA ILE A 133 6.05 -7.92 11.48
C ILE A 133 5.56 -8.57 10.18
N VAL A 134 5.87 -7.92 9.07
CA VAL A 134 5.53 -8.38 7.73
C VAL A 134 6.82 -8.68 6.97
N VAL A 135 6.82 -9.81 6.28
CA VAL A 135 7.94 -10.25 5.43
C VAL A 135 7.40 -10.52 4.04
N ASP A 136 7.89 -9.79 3.06
CA ASP A 136 7.62 -10.03 1.65
C ASP A 136 8.83 -10.71 1.03
N VAL A 137 8.62 -11.85 0.38
CA VAL A 137 9.62 -12.57 -0.39
C VAL A 137 9.21 -12.55 -1.85
N GLN A 138 9.97 -11.86 -2.69
CA GLN A 138 9.66 -11.69 -4.10
C GLN A 138 10.11 -12.91 -4.92
N LYS A 139 9.39 -13.19 -6.01
CA LYS A 139 9.77 -14.22 -6.97
C LYS A 139 10.99 -13.77 -7.78
N LYS A 140 12.10 -14.50 -7.67
CA LYS A 140 13.32 -14.20 -8.44
C LYS A 140 13.18 -14.58 -9.91
N GLY A 141 13.91 -13.87 -10.77
CA GLY A 141 13.96 -14.16 -12.22
C GLY A 141 12.69 -13.76 -12.98
N VAL A 142 11.76 -13.12 -12.30
CA VAL A 142 10.67 -12.42 -12.96
C VAL A 142 11.20 -11.04 -13.28
N THR A 143 11.48 -10.77 -14.55
CA THR A 143 11.49 -9.37 -15.02
C THR A 143 10.20 -8.77 -14.48
N PRO A 144 10.26 -7.66 -13.69
CA PRO A 144 9.03 -7.05 -13.21
C PRO A 144 8.14 -6.93 -14.45
N LYS A 145 7.03 -7.68 -14.47
CA LYS A 145 5.99 -7.29 -15.41
C LYS A 145 5.81 -5.84 -15.08
N PRO A 146 6.02 -4.89 -16.00
CA PRO A 146 5.58 -3.54 -15.76
C PRO A 146 4.17 -3.73 -15.22
N ALA A 147 3.87 -3.22 -14.02
CA ALA A 147 2.55 -3.35 -13.43
C ALA A 147 1.63 -3.24 -14.61
N TYR A 148 0.90 -4.26 -15.02
CA TYR A 148 0.48 -4.60 -16.39
C TYR A 148 -0.03 -3.37 -17.15
N TYR A 149 0.88 -2.57 -17.55
CA TYR A 149 0.76 -1.29 -18.21
C TYR A 149 0.99 -1.63 -19.67
N GLY A 150 -0.08 -1.71 -20.41
CA GLY A 150 -0.08 -2.03 -21.82
C GLY A 150 1.11 -1.42 -22.54
N LYS A 151 1.61 -2.09 -23.60
CA LYS A 151 2.77 -1.68 -24.42
C LYS A 151 2.89 -0.17 -24.47
N ARG A 152 4.00 0.33 -23.95
CA ARG A 152 4.41 1.72 -24.00
C ARG A 152 4.12 2.29 -25.39
N PRO A 153 3.20 3.23 -25.58
CA PRO A 153 3.25 4.06 -26.75
C PRO A 153 4.50 4.91 -26.63
N SER A 154 5.33 4.95 -27.68
CA SER A 154 6.35 5.98 -27.83
C SER A 154 5.78 7.34 -27.49
N PRO A 155 6.55 8.29 -26.93
CA PRO A 155 6.07 9.62 -26.66
C PRO A 155 5.89 10.37 -27.98
N SER A 156 4.86 10.05 -28.73
CA SER A 156 4.28 10.90 -29.73
C SER A 156 3.03 11.49 -29.11
N ALA A 157 3.07 12.77 -28.85
CA ALA A 157 1.90 13.55 -28.52
C ALA A 157 0.86 13.32 -29.63
N HIS A 158 -0.02 12.34 -29.42
CA HIS A 158 -1.25 12.27 -30.19
C HIS A 158 -2.24 13.17 -29.50
N PRO A 159 -2.76 14.20 -30.20
CA PRO A 159 -3.95 14.88 -29.74
C PRO A 159 -5.01 13.81 -29.56
N ALA A 160 -5.70 13.85 -28.43
CA ALA A 160 -6.78 12.92 -28.11
C ALA A 160 -7.72 12.85 -29.33
N LYS A 161 -7.69 11.71 -30.03
CA LYS A 161 -8.70 11.42 -31.05
C LYS A 161 -10.04 11.49 -30.32
N ASN A 162 -11.00 12.19 -30.89
CA ASN A 162 -12.36 12.30 -30.40
C ASN A 162 -12.81 10.94 -29.84
N VAL A 163 -12.82 10.81 -28.51
CA VAL A 163 -13.36 9.65 -27.84
C VAL A 163 -14.87 9.71 -28.10
N PRO A 164 -15.48 8.72 -28.75
CA PRO A 164 -16.91 8.76 -29.04
C PRO A 164 -17.69 8.97 -27.75
N ALA A 165 -18.70 9.82 -27.78
CA ALA A 165 -19.63 9.94 -26.67
C ALA A 165 -20.20 8.54 -26.38
N GLY A 166 -19.91 8.00 -25.19
CA GLY A 166 -20.36 6.66 -24.82
C GLY A 166 -21.87 6.58 -24.89
N SER A 167 -22.39 5.70 -25.73
CA SER A 167 -23.77 5.33 -25.75
C SER A 167 -24.07 4.39 -24.59
N GLY A 168 -24.52 4.88 -23.46
CA GLY A 168 -24.78 4.01 -22.35
C GLY A 168 -25.59 4.63 -21.23
N LYS A 169 -25.89 3.78 -20.29
CA LYS A 169 -26.69 3.93 -19.08
C LYS A 169 -26.26 5.11 -18.17
N TYR A 170 -25.11 5.73 -18.44
CA TYR A 170 -24.50 6.75 -17.59
C TYR A 170 -24.64 8.14 -18.22
N SER A 171 -25.51 8.97 -17.64
CA SER A 171 -25.61 10.38 -17.99
C SER A 171 -24.46 11.17 -17.39
N SER A 172 -23.82 12.01 -18.19
CA SER A 172 -22.77 12.92 -17.77
C SER A 172 -23.23 14.38 -17.73
N SER A 173 -24.51 14.62 -17.75
CA SER A 173 -25.12 15.96 -17.64
C SER A 173 -25.58 16.23 -16.21
N GLY A 174 -25.47 17.47 -15.73
CA GLY A 174 -26.07 17.92 -14.47
C GLY A 174 -25.11 18.04 -13.27
N GLY A 175 -23.81 18.02 -13.47
CA GLY A 175 -22.82 18.18 -12.39
C GLY A 175 -22.81 17.01 -11.39
N LEU A 176 -22.36 17.25 -10.14
CA LEU A 176 -22.20 16.21 -9.12
C LEU A 176 -23.44 15.99 -8.24
N ALA A 177 -24.42 16.88 -8.30
CA ALA A 177 -25.64 16.74 -7.49
C ALA A 177 -26.37 15.42 -7.80
N GLY A 178 -26.66 14.64 -6.76
CA GLY A 178 -27.32 13.34 -6.87
C GLY A 178 -26.45 12.21 -7.44
N LYS A 179 -25.17 12.42 -7.74
CA LYS A 179 -24.26 11.38 -8.19
C LYS A 179 -23.68 10.63 -7.00
N THR A 180 -23.59 9.31 -7.12
CA THR A 180 -22.90 8.44 -6.14
C THR A 180 -21.51 8.08 -6.68
N ILE A 181 -20.48 8.44 -5.95
CA ILE A 181 -19.08 8.21 -6.33
C ILE A 181 -18.43 7.29 -5.30
N THR A 182 -17.89 6.17 -5.77
CA THR A 182 -17.05 5.32 -4.89
C THR A 182 -15.60 5.73 -5.05
N ILE A 183 -14.97 6.03 -3.92
CA ILE A 183 -13.51 6.22 -3.80
C ILE A 183 -12.92 4.95 -3.19
N ASP A 184 -11.91 4.41 -3.84
CA ASP A 184 -11.18 3.24 -3.39
C ASP A 184 -9.73 3.63 -3.01
N PRO A 185 -9.44 3.91 -1.73
CA PRO A 185 -8.06 4.14 -1.29
C PRO A 185 -7.27 2.84 -1.45
N GLY A 186 -6.29 2.81 -2.35
CA GLY A 186 -5.47 1.64 -2.61
C GLY A 186 -4.78 1.10 -1.37
N HIS A 187 -4.58 -0.23 -1.32
CA HIS A 187 -3.93 -0.93 -0.21
C HIS A 187 -4.66 -0.76 1.13
N GLY A 188 -3.97 -0.98 2.25
CA GLY A 188 -4.52 -0.84 3.60
C GLY A 188 -4.31 -2.09 4.45
N GLY A 189 -4.42 -1.92 5.76
CA GLY A 189 -4.29 -3.03 6.71
C GLY A 189 -2.95 -3.76 6.60
N SER A 190 -3.01 -5.03 6.18
CA SER A 190 -1.82 -5.87 6.00
C SER A 190 -1.06 -5.56 4.71
N ASP A 191 -1.66 -4.85 3.76
CA ASP A 191 -1.05 -4.43 2.51
C ASP A 191 -0.54 -2.98 2.61
N SER A 192 0.79 -2.81 2.64
CA SER A 192 1.41 -1.47 2.66
C SER A 192 1.35 -0.77 1.31
N GLY A 193 1.09 -1.50 0.22
CA GLY A 193 1.43 -1.05 -1.12
C GLY A 193 2.95 -0.93 -1.31
N ALA A 194 3.37 -0.13 -2.27
CA ALA A 194 4.76 0.20 -2.48
C ALA A 194 5.33 0.99 -1.29
N ILE A 195 6.67 0.87 -1.09
CA ILE A 195 7.39 1.57 -0.03
C ILE A 195 8.49 2.39 -0.69
N GLY A 196 8.48 3.69 -0.43
CA GLY A 196 9.48 4.64 -0.92
C GLY A 196 10.84 4.46 -0.25
N PRO A 197 11.89 5.07 -0.81
CA PRO A 197 13.26 4.94 -0.31
C PRO A 197 13.43 5.46 1.13
N HIS A 198 12.60 6.39 1.59
CA HIS A 198 12.60 6.90 2.97
C HIS A 198 11.54 6.24 3.86
N GLY A 199 10.93 5.14 3.40
CA GLY A 199 10.01 4.32 4.19
C GLY A 199 8.56 4.75 4.15
N LEU A 200 8.17 5.72 3.31
CA LEU A 200 6.78 6.07 3.09
C LEU A 200 6.03 4.89 2.48
N GLN A 201 4.95 4.46 3.11
CA GLN A 201 4.09 3.40 2.59
C GLN A 201 2.95 4.01 1.76
N GLU A 202 2.66 3.43 0.61
CA GLU A 202 1.62 3.91 -0.31
C GLU A 202 0.26 4.06 0.38
N LYS A 203 -0.16 3.09 1.19
CA LYS A 203 -1.41 3.13 1.93
C LYS A 203 -1.56 4.34 2.85
N ASN A 204 -0.44 4.92 3.32
CA ASN A 204 -0.39 6.10 4.18
C ASN A 204 -0.56 7.41 3.40
N VAL A 205 -0.51 7.34 2.06
CA VAL A 205 -0.73 8.47 1.14
C VAL A 205 -2.11 8.37 0.51
N THR A 206 -2.50 7.18 0.06
CA THR A 206 -3.77 6.96 -0.65
C THR A 206 -4.98 7.27 0.23
N LEU A 207 -4.94 6.92 1.52
CA LEU A 207 -6.05 7.17 2.44
C LEU A 207 -6.28 8.67 2.74
N PRO A 208 -5.28 9.49 3.09
CA PRO A 208 -5.47 10.93 3.26
C PRO A 208 -5.98 11.62 1.99
N ILE A 209 -5.37 11.36 0.82
CA ILE A 209 -5.84 11.90 -0.46
C ILE A 209 -7.32 11.57 -0.69
N SER A 210 -7.70 10.31 -0.44
CA SER A 210 -9.08 9.86 -0.61
C SER A 210 -10.05 10.54 0.36
N LYS A 211 -9.62 10.88 1.56
CA LYS A 211 -10.44 11.66 2.52
C LYS A 211 -10.63 13.11 2.07
N TYR A 212 -9.59 13.76 1.57
CA TYR A 212 -9.70 15.10 0.97
C TYR A 212 -10.62 15.05 -0.25
N LEU A 213 -10.46 14.01 -1.12
CA LEU A 213 -11.31 13.82 -2.29
C LEU A 213 -12.78 13.63 -1.91
N LYS A 214 -13.06 12.86 -0.86
CA LYS A 214 -14.42 12.72 -0.32
C LYS A 214 -15.02 14.09 0.01
N SER A 215 -14.30 14.88 0.81
CA SER A 215 -14.76 16.23 1.22
C SER A 215 -14.98 17.14 0.01
N ALA A 216 -14.05 17.11 -0.97
CA ALA A 216 -14.16 17.92 -2.17
C ALA A 216 -15.33 17.54 -3.09
N LEU A 217 -15.70 16.26 -3.15
CA LEU A 217 -16.85 15.78 -3.92
C LEU A 217 -18.17 16.06 -3.20
N GLU A 218 -18.22 15.84 -1.88
CA GLU A 218 -19.42 16.11 -1.08
C GLU A 218 -19.77 17.60 -1.04
N SER A 219 -18.77 18.49 -0.97
CA SER A 219 -19.00 19.94 -1.05
C SER A 219 -19.58 20.38 -2.39
N ARG A 220 -19.49 19.54 -3.42
CA ARG A 220 -20.07 19.75 -4.75
C ARG A 220 -21.39 19.00 -4.96
N GLY A 221 -21.96 18.42 -3.90
CA GLY A 221 -23.28 17.76 -3.90
C GLY A 221 -23.26 16.27 -4.25
N ALA A 222 -22.11 15.64 -4.36
CA ALA A 222 -22.04 14.19 -4.58
C ALA A 222 -22.34 13.41 -3.29
N LYS A 223 -22.89 12.22 -3.43
CA LYS A 223 -22.87 11.17 -2.40
C LYS A 223 -21.59 10.36 -2.55
N VAL A 224 -20.77 10.26 -1.50
CA VAL A 224 -19.51 9.54 -1.56
C VAL A 224 -19.53 8.27 -0.70
N VAL A 225 -19.10 7.18 -1.30
CA VAL A 225 -18.84 5.89 -0.65
C VAL A 225 -17.34 5.65 -0.68
N MET A 226 -16.75 5.20 0.44
CA MET A 226 -15.33 4.80 0.48
C MET A 226 -15.24 3.29 0.73
N THR A 227 -14.33 2.60 0.04
CA THR A 227 -14.09 1.17 0.27
C THR A 227 -13.45 0.91 1.63
N ARG A 228 -12.64 1.86 2.13
CA ARG A 228 -12.12 1.92 3.51
C ARG A 228 -11.99 3.37 3.97
N THR A 229 -12.19 3.61 5.24
CA THR A 229 -12.06 4.93 5.89
C THR A 229 -10.92 4.98 6.91
N THR A 230 -10.32 3.82 7.19
CA THR A 230 -9.20 3.63 8.11
C THR A 230 -8.14 2.72 7.47
N ASP A 231 -7.04 2.46 8.18
CA ASP A 231 -5.98 1.55 7.71
C ASP A 231 -6.38 0.08 7.94
N VAL A 232 -7.21 -0.47 7.03
CA VAL A 232 -7.76 -1.84 7.09
C VAL A 232 -7.65 -2.54 5.75
N ASP A 233 -7.63 -3.87 5.77
CA ASP A 233 -7.95 -4.72 4.62
C ASP A 233 -9.47 -4.63 4.40
N VAL A 234 -9.94 -4.49 3.17
CA VAL A 234 -11.37 -4.28 2.86
C VAL A 234 -12.16 -5.58 2.98
N TYR A 235 -11.63 -6.69 2.51
CA TYR A 235 -12.21 -8.01 2.74
C TYR A 235 -11.95 -8.50 4.15
N GLY A 236 -10.73 -8.38 4.60
CA GLY A 236 -10.28 -8.83 5.91
C GLY A 236 -8.86 -9.40 5.88
N PRO A 237 -8.32 -9.75 7.06
CA PRO A 237 -6.98 -10.31 7.14
C PRO A 237 -6.93 -11.67 6.42
N ASN A 238 -5.83 -11.92 5.71
CA ASN A 238 -5.56 -13.17 4.97
C ASN A 238 -6.37 -13.38 3.67
N ALA A 239 -7.05 -12.35 3.17
CA ALA A 239 -7.69 -12.42 1.87
C ALA A 239 -6.67 -12.68 0.75
N SER A 240 -7.05 -13.48 -0.24
CA SER A 240 -6.36 -13.49 -1.51
C SER A 240 -6.50 -12.13 -2.21
N GLY A 241 -5.60 -11.81 -3.14
CA GLY A 241 -5.73 -10.59 -3.93
C GLY A 241 -7.08 -10.46 -4.62
N VAL A 242 -7.64 -11.58 -5.11
CA VAL A 242 -8.96 -11.60 -5.75
C VAL A 242 -10.08 -11.27 -4.77
N GLU A 243 -10.04 -11.81 -3.55
CA GLU A 243 -11.05 -11.52 -2.52
C GLU A 243 -10.97 -10.06 -2.07
N GLU A 244 -9.77 -9.53 -1.84
CA GLU A 244 -9.56 -8.15 -1.43
C GLU A 244 -10.02 -7.16 -2.52
N LEU A 245 -9.61 -7.37 -3.77
CA LEU A 245 -10.02 -6.54 -4.90
C LEU A 245 -11.50 -6.71 -5.22
N GLY A 246 -12.04 -7.94 -5.07
CA GLY A 246 -13.47 -8.23 -5.22
C GLY A 246 -14.32 -7.50 -4.19
N ALA A 247 -13.87 -7.41 -2.94
CA ALA A 247 -14.57 -6.66 -1.89
C ALA A 247 -14.69 -5.18 -2.23
N ARG A 248 -13.62 -4.56 -2.76
CA ARG A 248 -13.58 -3.16 -3.20
C ARG A 248 -14.61 -2.90 -4.32
N VAL A 249 -14.59 -3.75 -5.34
CA VAL A 249 -15.54 -3.68 -6.46
C VAL A 249 -16.97 -3.90 -5.99
N ASN A 250 -17.21 -4.86 -5.11
CA ASN A 250 -18.54 -5.16 -4.59
C ASN A 250 -19.14 -3.99 -3.80
N ILE A 251 -18.34 -3.19 -3.11
CA ILE A 251 -18.82 -1.97 -2.44
C ILE A 251 -19.34 -0.98 -3.47
N ALA A 252 -18.61 -0.72 -4.57
CA ALA A 252 -19.03 0.17 -5.62
C ALA A 252 -20.33 -0.33 -6.32
N ASN A 253 -20.33 -1.62 -6.69
CA ASN A 253 -21.45 -2.25 -7.41
C ASN A 253 -22.73 -2.26 -6.58
N ARG A 254 -22.67 -2.62 -5.29
CA ARG A 254 -23.83 -2.66 -4.38
C ARG A 254 -24.42 -1.27 -4.09
N ASN A 255 -23.59 -0.23 -4.15
CA ASN A 255 -24.04 1.15 -3.95
C ASN A 255 -24.56 1.79 -5.25
N ASN A 256 -24.59 1.05 -6.37
CA ASN A 256 -24.97 1.55 -7.69
C ASN A 256 -24.24 2.87 -8.03
N SER A 257 -22.92 2.89 -7.79
CA SER A 257 -22.12 4.09 -8.00
C SER A 257 -22.13 4.53 -9.47
N ASP A 258 -22.16 5.83 -9.71
CA ASP A 258 -22.06 6.39 -11.07
C ASP A 258 -20.65 6.29 -11.63
N VAL A 259 -19.62 6.39 -10.75
CA VAL A 259 -18.22 6.15 -11.08
C VAL A 259 -17.46 5.52 -9.90
N LEU A 260 -16.38 4.81 -10.20
CA LEU A 260 -15.38 4.33 -9.26
C LEU A 260 -14.03 5.01 -9.54
N VAL A 261 -13.41 5.54 -8.50
CA VAL A 261 -12.05 6.10 -8.55
C VAL A 261 -11.16 5.38 -7.54
N SER A 262 -10.20 4.59 -8.02
CA SER A 262 -9.17 3.96 -7.21
C SER A 262 -7.94 4.87 -7.14
N VAL A 263 -7.43 5.12 -5.95
CA VAL A 263 -6.32 6.06 -5.69
C VAL A 263 -5.08 5.28 -5.31
N HIS A 264 -4.01 5.43 -6.09
CA HIS A 264 -2.74 4.72 -5.98
C HIS A 264 -1.53 5.63 -6.17
N ILE A 265 -0.36 5.13 -5.80
CA ILE A 265 0.94 5.76 -6.04
C ILE A 265 1.85 4.70 -6.67
N ASN A 266 2.35 4.99 -7.85
CA ASN A 266 3.18 4.09 -8.63
C ASN A 266 4.56 3.82 -7.98
N ALA A 267 5.22 2.77 -8.44
CA ALA A 267 6.60 2.47 -8.08
C ALA A 267 7.34 1.84 -9.28
N PHE A 268 8.64 2.15 -9.40
CA PHE A 268 9.48 1.55 -10.41
C PHE A 268 10.89 1.30 -9.87
N THR A 269 11.62 0.36 -10.47
CA THR A 269 12.98 0.01 -10.04
C THR A 269 14.00 1.12 -10.25
N ASN A 270 13.82 1.94 -11.30
CA ASN A 270 14.66 3.11 -11.53
C ASN A 270 14.08 4.32 -10.75
N PRO A 271 14.77 4.86 -9.75
CA PRO A 271 14.28 5.95 -8.91
C PRO A 271 14.17 7.30 -9.62
N SER A 272 14.72 7.44 -10.85
CA SER A 272 14.54 8.66 -11.64
C SER A 272 13.20 8.70 -12.39
N VAL A 273 12.46 7.59 -12.43
CA VAL A 273 11.15 7.53 -13.08
C VAL A 273 10.12 8.21 -12.18
N GLY A 274 9.29 9.06 -12.78
CA GLY A 274 8.24 9.81 -12.11
C GLY A 274 7.08 10.14 -13.04
N GLY A 275 6.13 10.94 -12.53
CA GLY A 275 4.99 11.46 -13.28
C GLY A 275 3.66 10.76 -12.97
N ILE A 276 2.59 11.34 -13.47
CA ILE A 276 1.20 11.04 -13.11
C ILE A 276 0.49 10.37 -14.28
N ALA A 277 -0.26 9.30 -14.02
CA ALA A 277 -1.06 8.57 -15.01
C ALA A 277 -2.45 8.25 -14.51
N THR A 278 -3.44 8.14 -15.42
CA THR A 278 -4.75 7.61 -15.10
C THR A 278 -5.03 6.38 -15.95
N TYR A 279 -5.34 5.28 -15.26
CA TYR A 279 -5.66 3.98 -15.89
C TYR A 279 -7.17 3.80 -16.03
N TYR A 280 -7.57 3.17 -17.11
CA TYR A 280 -8.93 2.72 -17.36
C TYR A 280 -8.93 1.34 -18.03
N TYR A 281 -10.06 0.64 -17.97
CA TYR A 281 -10.29 -0.57 -18.75
C TYR A 281 -11.45 -0.29 -19.72
N SER A 282 -11.26 -0.60 -21.01
CA SER A 282 -12.17 -0.21 -22.08
C SER A 282 -13.44 -1.06 -22.09
N LYS A 283 -14.31 -0.89 -21.08
CA LYS A 283 -15.67 -1.47 -21.05
C LYS A 283 -16.63 -0.65 -21.92
N SER A 284 -16.42 0.66 -21.94
CA SER A 284 -17.21 1.63 -22.70
C SER A 284 -16.39 2.89 -22.99
N GLY A 285 -16.88 3.75 -23.91
CA GLY A 285 -16.23 5.05 -24.15
C GLY A 285 -16.27 5.99 -22.94
N ASN A 286 -17.11 5.70 -21.95
CA ASN A 286 -17.21 6.49 -20.72
C ASN A 286 -15.98 6.30 -19.80
N ASP A 287 -15.35 5.12 -19.79
CA ASP A 287 -14.16 4.84 -18.99
C ASP A 287 -12.99 5.73 -19.43
N ALA A 288 -12.66 5.74 -20.72
CA ALA A 288 -11.61 6.58 -21.29
C ALA A 288 -11.91 8.08 -21.14
N ARG A 289 -13.19 8.48 -21.30
CA ARG A 289 -13.61 9.87 -21.14
C ARG A 289 -13.45 10.36 -19.69
N LEU A 290 -13.81 9.52 -18.71
CA LEU A 290 -13.58 9.82 -17.29
C LEU A 290 -12.08 9.95 -17.00
N ALA A 291 -11.26 8.99 -17.47
CA ALA A 291 -9.82 9.03 -17.32
C ALA A 291 -9.21 10.31 -17.92
N GLN A 292 -9.63 10.70 -19.13
CA GLN A 292 -9.13 11.92 -19.78
C GLN A 292 -9.49 13.18 -19.01
N LYS A 293 -10.73 13.28 -18.50
CA LYS A 293 -11.18 14.45 -17.73
C LYS A 293 -10.39 14.60 -16.42
N VAL A 294 -10.12 13.50 -15.74
CA VAL A 294 -9.31 13.51 -14.51
C VAL A 294 -7.85 13.76 -14.81
N GLN A 295 -7.26 13.05 -15.80
CA GLN A 295 -5.83 13.22 -16.16
C GLN A 295 -5.51 14.67 -16.51
N THR A 296 -6.37 15.33 -17.29
CA THR A 296 -6.19 16.75 -17.67
C THR A 296 -6.02 17.66 -16.45
N GLN A 297 -6.65 17.34 -15.33
CA GLN A 297 -6.56 18.16 -14.11
C GLN A 297 -5.32 17.82 -13.28
N ILE A 298 -4.98 16.54 -13.16
CA ILE A 298 -3.88 16.10 -12.28
C ILE A 298 -2.49 16.16 -12.93
N ALA A 299 -2.41 16.15 -14.24
CA ALA A 299 -1.17 16.01 -15.00
C ALA A 299 -0.08 17.04 -14.65
N ASN A 300 -0.49 18.27 -14.32
CA ASN A 300 0.41 19.39 -14.02
C ASN A 300 0.46 19.71 -12.51
N THR A 301 0.35 18.71 -11.65
CA THR A 301 0.52 18.91 -10.21
C THR A 301 2.00 19.24 -9.91
N PRO A 302 2.29 20.36 -9.22
CA PRO A 302 3.67 20.75 -8.93
C PRO A 302 4.43 19.69 -8.12
N GLY A 303 5.70 19.48 -8.43
CA GLY A 303 6.57 18.53 -7.74
C GLY A 303 6.60 17.12 -8.34
N PHE A 304 5.92 16.90 -9.47
CA PHE A 304 5.88 15.60 -10.16
C PHE A 304 6.45 15.69 -11.58
N ASN A 305 7.09 14.59 -12.02
CA ASN A 305 7.87 14.54 -13.27
C ASN A 305 7.01 14.34 -14.52
N GLY A 306 5.92 15.09 -14.67
CA GLY A 306 5.20 15.22 -15.92
C GLY A 306 3.99 14.31 -16.10
N ASP A 307 3.32 14.58 -17.22
CA ASP A 307 2.11 13.89 -17.66
C ASP A 307 2.45 12.57 -18.37
N ARG A 308 1.96 11.46 -17.84
CA ARG A 308 2.07 10.14 -18.46
C ARG A 308 0.80 9.74 -19.23
N GLY A 309 -0.19 10.61 -19.25
CA GLY A 309 -1.44 10.44 -19.98
C GLY A 309 -2.38 9.38 -19.40
N ILE A 310 -3.44 9.12 -20.16
CA ILE A 310 -4.36 8.01 -19.85
C ILE A 310 -3.80 6.71 -20.46
N GLN A 311 -3.98 5.59 -19.76
CA GLN A 311 -3.47 4.30 -20.17
C GLN A 311 -4.55 3.22 -20.02
N GLU A 312 -4.67 2.35 -21.02
CA GLU A 312 -5.53 1.17 -20.89
C GLU A 312 -4.83 0.10 -20.07
N GLY A 313 -5.50 -0.43 -19.04
CA GLY A 313 -4.95 -1.42 -18.14
C GLY A 313 -5.97 -2.46 -17.74
N ASN A 314 -5.57 -3.75 -17.81
CA ASN A 314 -6.42 -4.86 -17.37
C ASN A 314 -6.34 -5.04 -15.85
N LEU A 315 -6.71 -4.00 -15.10
CA LEU A 315 -6.73 -4.01 -13.64
C LEU A 315 -8.05 -4.57 -13.12
N TYR A 316 -7.98 -5.38 -12.06
CA TYR A 316 -9.14 -6.09 -11.54
C TYR A 316 -10.30 -5.14 -11.19
N VAL A 317 -10.02 -4.10 -10.43
CA VAL A 317 -11.03 -3.14 -9.97
C VAL A 317 -11.69 -2.38 -11.12
N LEU A 318 -10.96 -2.13 -12.20
CA LEU A 318 -11.49 -1.48 -13.40
C LEU A 318 -12.36 -2.40 -14.23
N ARG A 319 -11.88 -3.65 -14.44
CA ARG A 319 -12.55 -4.63 -15.30
C ARG A 319 -13.86 -5.13 -14.71
N HIS A 320 -13.93 -5.34 -13.37
CA HIS A 320 -15.10 -5.94 -12.72
C HIS A 320 -16.10 -4.93 -12.15
N SER A 321 -15.85 -3.62 -12.29
CA SER A 321 -16.80 -2.58 -11.94
C SER A 321 -17.92 -2.50 -12.97
N ASN A 322 -19.16 -2.35 -12.50
CA ASN A 322 -20.34 -2.21 -13.36
C ASN A 322 -20.50 -0.80 -13.94
N MET A 323 -19.77 0.19 -13.40
CA MET A 323 -19.80 1.60 -13.79
C MET A 323 -18.48 2.01 -14.46
N PRO A 324 -18.39 3.20 -15.06
CA PRO A 324 -17.12 3.79 -15.47
C PRO A 324 -16.15 3.87 -14.29
N ALA A 325 -14.94 3.37 -14.50
CA ALA A 325 -13.95 3.22 -13.44
C ALA A 325 -12.56 3.65 -13.91
N ILE A 326 -11.85 4.36 -13.03
CA ILE A 326 -10.46 4.76 -13.23
C ILE A 326 -9.59 4.42 -12.01
N LEU A 327 -8.29 4.26 -12.25
CA LEU A 327 -7.28 4.20 -11.23
C LEU A 327 -6.26 5.29 -11.52
N VAL A 328 -6.07 6.20 -10.57
CA VAL A 328 -5.09 7.27 -10.66
C VAL A 328 -3.79 6.86 -9.99
N GLU A 329 -2.68 7.03 -10.67
CA GLU A 329 -1.31 6.86 -10.17
C GLU A 329 -0.70 8.26 -9.99
N LEU A 330 -0.70 8.72 -8.75
CA LEU A 330 -0.39 10.11 -8.38
C LEU A 330 1.12 10.31 -8.11
N GLY A 331 1.95 9.92 -9.07
CA GLY A 331 3.39 9.97 -8.96
C GLY A 331 4.02 8.61 -8.63
N PHE A 332 5.33 8.60 -8.41
CA PHE A 332 6.12 7.39 -8.10
C PHE A 332 6.71 7.49 -6.71
N ILE A 333 6.25 6.66 -5.79
CA ILE A 333 6.76 6.61 -4.42
C ILE A 333 8.24 6.18 -4.36
N SER A 334 8.72 5.48 -5.39
CA SER A 334 10.13 5.10 -5.56
C SER A 334 11.05 6.25 -5.98
N ASN A 335 10.48 7.39 -6.44
CA ASN A 335 11.23 8.59 -6.75
C ASN A 335 11.39 9.44 -5.48
N PRO A 336 12.63 9.73 -5.00
CA PRO A 336 12.83 10.43 -3.72
C PRO A 336 12.22 11.84 -3.66
N ASN A 337 12.13 12.53 -4.81
CA ASN A 337 11.53 13.87 -4.87
C ASN A 337 10.00 13.78 -4.80
N GLU A 338 9.40 12.85 -5.55
CA GLU A 338 7.95 12.64 -5.52
C GLU A 338 7.50 12.03 -4.18
N GLU A 339 8.29 11.11 -3.59
CA GLU A 339 8.03 10.61 -2.23
C GLU A 339 7.95 11.75 -1.20
N ARG A 340 8.88 12.72 -1.27
CA ARG A 340 8.87 13.88 -0.39
C ARG A 340 7.65 14.77 -0.63
N ALA A 341 7.27 15.00 -1.88
CA ALA A 341 6.09 15.77 -2.24
C ALA A 341 4.80 15.09 -1.74
N LEU A 342 4.71 13.77 -1.86
CA LEU A 342 3.56 12.97 -1.43
C LEU A 342 3.32 13.01 0.10
N GLN A 343 4.32 13.34 0.91
CA GLN A 343 4.17 13.50 2.36
C GLN A 343 3.47 14.81 2.75
N SER A 344 3.44 15.80 1.84
CA SER A 344 2.84 17.10 2.10
C SER A 344 1.31 17.02 2.08
N ALA A 345 0.66 17.46 3.16
CA ALA A 345 -0.80 17.55 3.22
C ALA A 345 -1.36 18.48 2.13
N GLN A 346 -0.65 19.56 1.80
CA GLN A 346 -1.04 20.48 0.73
C GLN A 346 -1.05 19.78 -0.63
N THR A 347 -0.04 18.96 -0.94
CA THR A 347 0.02 18.17 -2.17
C THR A 347 -1.11 17.15 -2.24
N GLN A 348 -1.40 16.49 -1.13
CA GLN A 348 -2.47 15.49 -1.03
C GLN A 348 -3.84 16.14 -1.26
N GLU A 349 -4.06 17.31 -0.70
CA GLU A 349 -5.29 18.09 -0.89
C GLU A 349 -5.40 18.64 -2.33
N ASP A 350 -4.28 19.11 -2.93
CA ASP A 350 -4.27 19.58 -4.32
C ASP A 350 -4.64 18.44 -5.29
N PHE A 351 -4.08 17.25 -5.13
CA PHE A 351 -4.49 16.08 -5.90
C PHE A 351 -5.99 15.80 -5.77
N ALA A 352 -6.50 15.80 -4.55
CA ALA A 352 -7.91 15.53 -4.29
C ALA A 352 -8.83 16.54 -4.98
N ASN A 353 -8.51 17.83 -4.88
CA ASN A 353 -9.28 18.90 -5.53
C ASN A 353 -9.25 18.78 -7.05
N ARG A 354 -8.09 18.48 -7.64
CA ARG A 354 -7.95 18.27 -9.09
C ARG A 354 -8.72 17.05 -9.58
N ILE A 355 -8.69 15.94 -8.86
CA ILE A 355 -9.50 14.76 -9.18
C ILE A 355 -10.99 15.11 -9.12
N ALA A 356 -11.44 15.83 -8.09
CA ALA A 356 -12.83 16.23 -7.95
C ALA A 356 -13.30 17.14 -9.09
N ILE A 357 -12.46 18.09 -9.54
CA ILE A 357 -12.73 18.93 -10.72
C ILE A 357 -12.85 18.06 -11.97
N GLY A 358 -11.94 17.11 -12.17
CA GLY A 358 -11.96 16.20 -13.31
C GLY A 358 -13.25 15.36 -13.38
N ILE A 359 -13.72 14.86 -12.22
CA ILE A 359 -14.97 14.11 -12.11
C ILE A 359 -16.17 15.04 -12.38
N ALA A 360 -16.18 16.27 -11.84
CA ALA A 360 -17.22 17.25 -12.13
C ALA A 360 -17.29 17.55 -13.64
N ASN A 361 -16.15 17.79 -14.28
CA ASN A 361 -16.06 18.00 -15.73
C ASN A 361 -16.52 16.79 -16.56
N TYR A 362 -16.40 15.57 -16.01
CA TYR A 362 -16.96 14.38 -16.63
C TYR A 362 -18.48 14.40 -16.63
N PHE A 363 -19.12 14.88 -15.58
CA PHE A 363 -20.57 15.02 -15.46
C PHE A 363 -21.14 16.32 -16.04
N GLY A 364 -20.31 17.18 -16.65
CA GLY A 364 -20.75 18.42 -17.29
C GLY A 364 -20.88 19.59 -16.33
N GLY A 365 -20.13 19.54 -15.22
CA GLY A 365 -20.00 20.63 -14.24
C GLY A 365 -18.81 21.55 -14.55
#